data_1c269140a22d518a1ab67dccef8823a4
#
_entry.id   1c269140a22d518a1ab67dccef8823a4
#
_cell.length_a   1.000
_cell.length_b   1.000
_cell.length_c   1.000
_cell.angle_alpha   90.00
_cell.angle_beta   90.00
_cell.angle_gamma   90.00
#
_symmetry.space_group_name_H-M   'P 1'
#
loop_
_entity.id
_entity.type
_entity.pdbx_description
1 polymer ?
#
loop_
_entity_poly.entity_id
_entity_poly.type
_entity_poly.pdbx_seq_one_letter_code
_entity_poly.pdbx_strand_id
1 'polypeptide(L)'
;MKLGFITSILDGWTYEQMMDFASGQGFECVEVACWPEEKAERRYAGVSHIDAERVNQDDEYAAHIMAYAEKAGVEISALAYYPNVMTADKEKRNAAIEHLKNVIRASKKLGVGMVTTFIGRDQTKNVRENLELVKEIWPPIIKLAEVCDVKIAIENCPMLFGLSLIHI
;
A
#
# COMPACT_ATOMS: atom_id res chain seq x y z
N MET A 1 -19.91 -7.86 -6.51
CA MET A 1 -18.45 -7.79 -6.81
C MET A 1 -18.23 -6.43 -7.43
N LYS A 2 -17.30 -5.62 -6.88
CA LYS A 2 -17.00 -4.28 -7.39
C LYS A 2 -15.83 -4.36 -8.35
N LEU A 3 -15.88 -3.58 -9.43
CA LEU A 3 -14.77 -3.41 -10.36
C LEU A 3 -13.94 -2.20 -9.95
N GLY A 4 -12.63 -2.37 -9.86
CA GLY A 4 -11.69 -1.31 -9.49
C GLY A 4 -10.32 -1.50 -10.10
N PHE A 5 -9.39 -0.58 -9.80
CA PHE A 5 -8.01 -0.64 -10.24
C PHE A 5 -7.05 -0.06 -9.20
N ILE A 6 -5.76 -0.39 -9.32
CA ILE A 6 -4.67 0.23 -8.54
C ILE A 6 -4.30 1.58 -9.14
N THR A 7 -4.30 2.63 -8.34
CA THR A 7 -4.16 4.01 -8.83
C THR A 7 -2.74 4.40 -9.24
N SER A 8 -1.73 3.59 -8.90
CA SER A 8 -0.33 3.82 -9.29
C SER A 8 -0.07 3.94 -10.80
N ILE A 9 -1.04 3.55 -11.63
CA ILE A 9 -0.97 3.73 -13.09
C ILE A 9 -1.21 5.17 -13.55
N LEU A 10 -1.74 6.04 -12.66
CA LEU A 10 -2.09 7.44 -12.94
C LEU A 10 -1.07 8.39 -12.30
N ASP A 11 0.21 8.20 -12.63
CA ASP A 11 1.30 9.06 -12.16
C ASP A 11 1.08 10.53 -12.55
N GLY A 12 1.38 11.44 -11.60
CA GLY A 12 1.23 12.89 -11.80
C GLY A 12 -0.20 13.43 -11.66
N TRP A 13 -1.17 12.59 -11.32
CA TRP A 13 -2.54 13.04 -11.04
C TRP A 13 -2.73 13.33 -9.55
N THR A 14 -3.62 14.29 -9.24
CA THR A 14 -4.06 14.49 -7.85
C THR A 14 -5.04 13.40 -7.43
N TYR A 15 -5.28 13.29 -6.13
CA TYR A 15 -6.28 12.39 -5.58
C TYR A 15 -7.67 12.65 -6.19
N GLU A 16 -8.07 13.91 -6.29
CA GLU A 16 -9.37 14.32 -6.84
C GLU A 16 -9.50 13.97 -8.33
N GLN A 17 -8.46 14.24 -9.12
CA GLN A 17 -8.45 13.89 -10.54
C GLN A 17 -8.60 12.38 -10.75
N MET A 18 -7.91 11.59 -9.94
CA MET A 18 -7.98 10.14 -9.97
C MET A 18 -9.38 9.63 -9.59
N MET A 19 -9.99 10.20 -8.54
CA MET A 19 -11.35 9.83 -8.10
C MET A 19 -12.40 10.23 -9.12
N ASP A 20 -12.31 11.42 -9.70
CA ASP A 20 -13.22 11.89 -10.76
C ASP A 20 -13.13 11.00 -12.02
N PHE A 21 -11.92 10.59 -12.39
CA PHE A 21 -11.73 9.63 -13.48
C PHE A 21 -12.37 8.27 -13.16
N ALA A 22 -12.11 7.72 -11.98
CA ALA A 22 -12.67 6.44 -11.57
C ALA A 22 -14.20 6.46 -11.64
N SER A 23 -14.83 7.51 -11.07
CA SER A 23 -16.26 7.73 -11.12
C SER A 23 -16.77 7.88 -12.54
N GLY A 24 -16.11 8.72 -13.36
CA GLY A 24 -16.50 8.98 -14.76
C GLY A 24 -16.39 7.75 -15.68
N GLN A 25 -15.53 6.79 -15.35
CA GLN A 25 -15.39 5.52 -16.08
C GLN A 25 -16.26 4.39 -15.51
N GLY A 26 -17.03 4.65 -14.43
CA GLY A 26 -17.92 3.66 -13.82
C GLY A 26 -17.21 2.62 -12.94
N PHE A 27 -16.00 2.91 -12.45
CA PHE A 27 -15.36 2.08 -11.43
C PHE A 27 -16.05 2.28 -10.09
N GLU A 28 -16.26 1.18 -9.37
CA GLU A 28 -16.94 1.20 -8.07
C GLU A 28 -15.99 1.32 -6.90
N CYS A 29 -14.71 0.98 -7.10
CA CYS A 29 -13.66 1.08 -6.08
C CYS A 29 -12.27 1.33 -6.68
N VAL A 30 -11.36 1.77 -5.81
CA VAL A 30 -9.94 1.95 -6.15
C VAL A 30 -9.06 1.43 -5.03
N GLU A 31 -7.91 0.90 -5.39
CA GLU A 31 -6.81 0.65 -4.49
C GLU A 31 -5.82 1.82 -4.60
N VAL A 32 -5.70 2.62 -3.54
CA VAL A 32 -5.02 3.92 -3.61
C VAL A 32 -3.54 3.79 -3.30
N ALA A 33 -2.70 4.24 -4.21
CA ALA A 33 -1.25 4.28 -4.04
C ALA A 33 -0.84 5.32 -2.97
N CYS A 34 -0.01 4.89 -2.01
CA CYS A 34 0.46 5.66 -0.85
C CYS A 34 1.99 5.56 -0.69
N TRP A 35 2.74 5.82 -1.76
CA TRP A 35 4.20 5.83 -1.68
C TRP A 35 4.69 7.13 -1.01
N PRO A 36 5.90 7.14 -0.41
CA PRO A 36 6.54 8.40 -0.07
C PRO A 36 6.71 9.25 -1.34
N GLU A 37 6.58 10.57 -1.21
CA GLU A 37 6.84 11.48 -2.33
C GLU A 37 8.35 11.50 -2.64
N GLU A 38 8.80 10.55 -3.42
CA GLU A 38 10.17 10.45 -3.91
C GLU A 38 10.17 10.24 -5.43
N LYS A 39 11.24 10.68 -6.09
CA LYS A 39 11.42 10.41 -7.51
C LYS A 39 11.69 8.93 -7.71
N ALA A 40 10.70 8.21 -8.23
CA ALA A 40 10.78 6.77 -8.41
C ALA A 40 11.86 6.35 -9.41
N GLU A 41 12.63 5.35 -9.06
CA GLU A 41 13.57 4.69 -9.98
C GLU A 41 12.86 3.76 -10.98
N ARG A 42 11.61 3.40 -10.73
CA ARG A 42 10.82 2.47 -11.53
C ARG A 42 9.44 3.04 -11.84
N ARG A 43 8.91 2.68 -13.01
CA ARG A 43 7.53 2.97 -13.40
C ARG A 43 6.56 2.42 -12.34
N TYR A 44 5.61 3.24 -11.92
CA TYR A 44 4.59 2.95 -10.89
C TYR A 44 5.07 2.93 -9.43
N ALA A 45 6.36 2.94 -9.15
CA ALA A 45 6.86 3.18 -7.80
C ALA A 45 6.95 4.70 -7.54
N GLY A 46 6.72 5.14 -6.31
CA GLY A 46 6.75 6.56 -5.94
C GLY A 46 5.48 7.35 -6.27
N VAL A 47 4.44 6.71 -6.84
CA VAL A 47 3.15 7.37 -7.03
C VAL A 47 2.42 7.45 -5.69
N SER A 48 2.02 8.65 -5.31
CA SER A 48 1.24 8.90 -4.10
C SER A 48 0.00 9.72 -4.45
N HIS A 49 -1.17 9.16 -4.17
CA HIS A 49 -2.42 9.90 -4.25
C HIS A 49 -2.96 10.24 -2.86
N ILE A 50 -2.48 9.54 -1.82
CA ILE A 50 -2.75 9.84 -0.41
C ILE A 50 -1.42 9.83 0.33
N ASP A 51 -1.08 10.96 0.95
CA ASP A 51 0.02 11.07 1.90
C ASP A 51 -0.37 10.44 3.24
N ALA A 52 0.15 9.23 3.50
CA ALA A 52 -0.18 8.48 4.70
C ALA A 52 0.32 9.15 5.99
N GLU A 53 1.43 9.88 5.94
CA GLU A 53 1.94 10.59 7.10
C GLU A 53 1.05 11.79 7.43
N ARG A 54 0.67 12.56 6.42
CA ARG A 54 -0.26 13.67 6.56
C ARG A 54 -1.63 13.20 7.05
N VAL A 55 -2.16 12.09 6.53
CA VAL A 55 -3.41 11.51 7.07
C VAL A 55 -3.32 11.29 8.57
N ASN A 56 -2.19 10.76 9.07
CA ASN A 56 -2.03 10.49 10.50
C ASN A 56 -1.98 11.75 11.38
N GLN A 57 -1.52 12.89 10.83
CA GLN A 57 -1.26 14.12 11.56
C GLN A 57 -2.35 15.18 11.39
N ASP A 58 -3.10 15.15 10.27
CA ASP A 58 -4.04 16.17 9.83
C ASP A 58 -5.45 15.57 9.69
N ASP A 59 -6.33 15.92 10.64
CA ASP A 59 -7.71 15.42 10.66
C ASP A 59 -8.56 16.03 9.53
N GLU A 60 -8.26 17.27 9.11
CA GLU A 60 -8.99 17.93 8.02
C GLU A 60 -8.64 17.26 6.68
N TYR A 61 -7.36 16.92 6.48
CA TYR A 61 -6.94 16.19 5.29
C TYR A 61 -7.56 14.80 5.24
N ALA A 62 -7.58 14.06 6.36
CA ALA A 62 -8.22 12.75 6.43
C ALA A 62 -9.72 12.85 6.13
N ALA A 63 -10.42 13.84 6.68
CA ALA A 63 -11.83 14.08 6.41
C ALA A 63 -12.10 14.44 4.95
N HIS A 64 -11.23 15.27 4.33
CA HIS A 64 -11.30 15.61 2.92
C HIS A 64 -11.21 14.39 2.01
N ILE A 65 -10.25 13.49 2.26
CA ILE A 65 -10.09 12.23 1.50
C ILE A 65 -11.39 11.42 1.49
N MET A 66 -11.98 11.20 2.66
CA MET A 66 -13.20 10.39 2.78
C MET A 66 -14.43 11.08 2.18
N ALA A 67 -14.58 12.38 2.42
CA ALA A 67 -15.69 13.15 1.86
C ALA A 67 -15.65 13.18 0.31
N TYR A 68 -14.43 13.26 -0.27
CA TYR A 68 -14.30 13.24 -1.72
C TYR A 68 -14.62 11.85 -2.31
N ALA A 69 -14.19 10.77 -1.65
CA ALA A 69 -14.55 9.41 -2.05
C ALA A 69 -16.08 9.21 -2.05
N GLU A 70 -16.76 9.66 -0.98
CA GLU A 70 -18.22 9.60 -0.88
C GLU A 70 -18.89 10.42 -1.99
N LYS A 71 -18.44 11.66 -2.23
CA LYS A 71 -18.93 12.53 -3.31
C LYS A 71 -18.76 11.90 -4.69
N ALA A 72 -17.62 11.26 -4.96
CA ALA A 72 -17.35 10.57 -6.22
C ALA A 72 -18.15 9.27 -6.38
N GLY A 73 -18.68 8.71 -5.30
CA GLY A 73 -19.37 7.41 -5.29
C GLY A 73 -18.39 6.23 -5.52
N VAL A 74 -17.11 6.40 -5.21
CA VAL A 74 -16.04 5.40 -5.41
C VAL A 74 -15.47 5.01 -4.06
N GLU A 75 -15.47 3.71 -3.76
CA GLU A 75 -14.92 3.18 -2.50
C GLU A 75 -13.39 3.08 -2.56
N ILE A 76 -12.71 3.40 -1.46
CA ILE A 76 -11.31 3.04 -1.29
C ILE A 76 -11.26 1.62 -0.74
N SER A 77 -10.91 0.65 -1.57
CA SER A 77 -10.88 -0.78 -1.19
C SER A 77 -9.66 -1.16 -0.38
N ALA A 78 -8.54 -0.48 -0.60
CA ALA A 78 -7.30 -0.66 0.14
C ALA A 78 -6.38 0.56 -0.02
N LEU A 79 -5.43 0.73 0.91
CA LEU A 79 -4.25 1.56 0.72
C LEU A 79 -3.09 0.69 0.25
N ALA A 80 -2.41 1.10 -0.82
CA ALA A 80 -1.38 0.33 -1.48
C ALA A 80 0.01 0.91 -1.27
N TYR A 81 0.91 0.10 -0.73
CA TYR A 81 2.33 0.40 -0.66
C TYR A 81 3.14 -0.87 -0.84
N TYR A 82 3.88 -0.98 -1.94
CA TYR A 82 4.58 -2.19 -2.37
C TYR A 82 6.10 -2.08 -2.26
N PRO A 83 6.65 -1.87 -1.06
CA PRO A 83 8.09 -1.78 -0.84
C PRO A 83 8.73 -3.16 -0.76
N ASN A 84 10.06 -3.19 -0.81
CA ASN A 84 10.83 -4.34 -0.37
C ASN A 84 11.25 -4.18 1.09
N VAL A 85 10.40 -4.54 2.05
CA VAL A 85 10.69 -4.48 3.49
C VAL A 85 11.76 -5.46 3.97
N MET A 86 12.29 -6.29 3.07
CA MET A 86 13.33 -7.28 3.37
C MET A 86 14.63 -7.03 2.62
N THR A 87 14.79 -5.87 1.97
CA THR A 87 16.03 -5.53 1.26
C THR A 87 17.27 -5.66 2.15
N ALA A 88 18.42 -6.04 1.57
CA ALA A 88 19.70 -6.15 2.28
C ALA A 88 20.18 -4.81 2.86
N ASP A 89 19.85 -3.70 2.20
CA ASP A 89 20.11 -2.35 2.66
C ASP A 89 19.25 -2.03 3.89
N LYS A 90 19.91 -1.93 5.05
CA LYS A 90 19.23 -1.73 6.33
C LYS A 90 18.53 -0.38 6.45
N GLU A 91 19.07 0.68 5.85
CA GLU A 91 18.48 2.02 5.93
C GLU A 91 17.21 2.07 5.09
N LYS A 92 17.27 1.60 3.85
CA LYS A 92 16.10 1.47 2.97
C LYS A 92 15.04 0.55 3.56
N ARG A 93 15.45 -0.57 4.16
CA ARG A 93 14.55 -1.50 4.83
C ARG A 93 13.80 -0.85 5.98
N ASN A 94 14.51 -0.14 6.86
CA ASN A 94 13.90 0.52 8.01
C ASN A 94 12.93 1.64 7.56
N ALA A 95 13.32 2.45 6.59
CA ALA A 95 12.46 3.47 6.03
C ALA A 95 11.18 2.86 5.42
N ALA A 96 11.31 1.77 4.65
CA ALA A 96 10.18 1.07 4.07
C ALA A 96 9.24 0.49 5.14
N ILE A 97 9.78 -0.11 6.21
CA ILE A 97 8.98 -0.63 7.33
C ILE A 97 8.23 0.48 8.06
N GLU A 98 8.89 1.61 8.36
CA GLU A 98 8.22 2.72 9.05
C GLU A 98 7.14 3.36 8.19
N HIS A 99 7.37 3.52 6.89
CA HIS A 99 6.33 4.02 6.00
C HIS A 99 5.15 3.04 5.88
N LEU A 100 5.39 1.73 5.77
CA LEU A 100 4.32 0.72 5.80
C LEU A 100 3.48 0.80 7.09
N LYS A 101 4.12 1.02 8.23
CA LYS A 101 3.43 1.25 9.49
C LYS A 101 2.59 2.53 9.47
N ASN A 102 3.06 3.59 8.81
CA ASN A 102 2.28 4.83 8.63
C ASN A 102 1.05 4.58 7.74
N VAL A 103 1.19 3.79 6.67
CA VAL A 103 0.06 3.39 5.81
C VAL A 103 -0.97 2.56 6.59
N ILE A 104 -0.54 1.65 7.47
CA ILE A 104 -1.45 0.87 8.33
C ILE A 104 -2.24 1.80 9.27
N ARG A 105 -1.58 2.78 9.92
CA ARG A 105 -2.26 3.75 10.78
C ARG A 105 -3.23 4.64 10.00
N ALA A 106 -2.81 5.10 8.82
CA ALA A 106 -3.67 5.88 7.91
C ALA A 106 -4.90 5.09 7.47
N SER A 107 -4.73 3.81 7.13
CA SER A 107 -5.84 2.91 6.79
C SER A 107 -6.87 2.81 7.92
N LYS A 108 -6.42 2.66 9.17
CA LYS A 108 -7.31 2.72 10.35
C LYS A 108 -8.04 4.06 10.44
N LYS A 109 -7.30 5.18 10.32
CA LYS A 109 -7.86 6.54 10.49
C LYS A 109 -8.90 6.86 9.41
N LEU A 110 -8.69 6.40 8.18
CA LEU A 110 -9.64 6.54 7.09
C LEU A 110 -10.79 5.49 7.11
N GLY A 111 -10.73 4.50 7.99
CA GLY A 111 -11.74 3.45 8.04
C GLY A 111 -11.71 2.48 6.85
N VAL A 112 -10.60 2.43 6.10
CA VAL A 112 -10.46 1.57 4.90
C VAL A 112 -10.28 0.09 5.29
N GLY A 113 -9.58 -0.20 6.37
CA GLY A 113 -9.46 -1.54 6.96
C GLY A 113 -8.60 -2.53 6.19
N MET A 114 -7.92 -2.13 5.09
CA MET A 114 -7.03 -2.99 4.32
C MET A 114 -5.81 -2.24 3.80
N VAL A 115 -4.65 -2.89 3.88
CA VAL A 115 -3.40 -2.46 3.24
C VAL A 115 -2.88 -3.58 2.36
N THR A 116 -2.56 -3.27 1.12
CA THR A 116 -1.95 -4.18 0.16
C THR A 116 -0.45 -3.91 0.05
N THR A 117 0.35 -4.97 -0.01
CA THR A 117 1.81 -4.86 0.02
C THR A 117 2.50 -6.12 -0.52
N PHE A 118 3.84 -6.07 -0.63
CA PHE A 118 4.68 -7.25 -0.90
C PHE A 118 5.29 -7.81 0.37
N ILE A 119 5.55 -9.14 0.38
CA ILE A 119 6.29 -9.77 1.47
C ILE A 119 7.74 -9.28 1.54
N GLY A 120 8.33 -8.94 0.41
CA GLY A 120 9.74 -8.57 0.30
C GLY A 120 10.69 -9.76 0.12
N ARG A 121 11.95 -9.46 -0.20
CA ARG A 121 13.03 -10.44 -0.33
C ARG A 121 14.40 -9.76 -0.21
N ASP A 122 15.31 -10.37 0.53
CA ASP A 122 16.75 -10.11 0.41
C ASP A 122 17.32 -10.99 -0.72
N GLN A 123 17.69 -10.36 -1.82
CA GLN A 123 18.18 -11.07 -3.01
C GLN A 123 19.57 -11.69 -2.83
N THR A 124 20.28 -11.31 -1.78
CA THR A 124 21.59 -11.89 -1.43
C THR A 124 21.48 -13.20 -0.67
N LYS A 125 20.25 -13.56 -0.26
CA LYS A 125 19.94 -14.72 0.57
C LYS A 125 19.16 -15.78 -0.21
N ASN A 126 19.32 -17.05 0.19
CA ASN A 126 18.51 -18.13 -0.30
C ASN A 126 17.06 -18.10 0.31
N VAL A 127 16.19 -18.99 -0.15
CA VAL A 127 14.78 -19.01 0.31
C VAL A 127 14.67 -19.30 1.81
N ARG A 128 15.46 -20.24 2.34
CA ARG A 128 15.42 -20.61 3.76
C ARG A 128 15.84 -19.45 4.67
N GLU A 129 16.91 -18.75 4.30
CA GLU A 129 17.39 -17.56 5.02
C GLU A 129 16.37 -16.42 4.96
N ASN A 130 15.69 -16.24 3.82
CA ASN A 130 14.61 -15.27 3.71
C ASN A 130 13.40 -15.64 4.58
N LEU A 131 13.04 -16.93 4.71
CA LEU A 131 11.97 -17.36 5.60
C LEU A 131 12.29 -17.07 7.08
N GLU A 132 13.55 -17.21 7.49
CA GLU A 132 13.96 -16.77 8.83
C GLU A 132 13.86 -15.24 8.98
N LEU A 133 14.24 -14.49 7.97
CA LEU A 133 14.12 -13.02 7.98
C LEU A 133 12.66 -12.56 8.06
N VAL A 134 11.72 -13.27 7.43
CA VAL A 134 10.25 -13.01 7.58
C VAL A 134 9.85 -13.11 9.05
N LYS A 135 10.31 -14.12 9.78
CA LYS A 135 9.99 -14.32 11.20
C LYS A 135 10.52 -13.21 12.10
N GLU A 136 11.54 -12.50 11.65
CA GLU A 136 12.12 -11.37 12.38
C GLU A 136 11.40 -10.06 12.05
N ILE A 137 11.15 -9.77 10.77
CA ILE A 137 10.68 -8.47 10.29
C ILE A 137 9.16 -8.32 10.41
N TRP A 138 8.40 -9.35 10.07
CA TRP A 138 6.94 -9.24 9.94
C TRP A 138 6.15 -9.22 11.25
N PRO A 139 6.54 -9.89 12.34
CA PRO A 139 5.73 -9.91 13.56
C PRO A 139 5.38 -8.54 14.12
N PRO A 140 6.28 -7.55 14.21
CA PRO A 140 5.93 -6.21 14.69
C PRO A 140 5.00 -5.45 13.73
N ILE A 141 5.06 -5.71 12.42
CA ILE A 141 4.15 -5.12 11.42
C ILE A 141 2.74 -5.71 11.59
N ILE A 142 2.66 -7.04 11.68
CA ILE A 142 1.40 -7.76 11.90
C ILE A 142 0.76 -7.32 13.22
N LYS A 143 1.55 -7.21 14.28
CA LYS A 143 1.05 -6.76 15.58
C LYS A 143 0.44 -5.36 15.53
N LEU A 144 1.05 -4.44 14.78
CA LEU A 144 0.48 -3.11 14.58
C LEU A 144 -0.84 -3.19 13.79
N ALA A 145 -0.90 -4.00 12.73
CA ALA A 145 -2.10 -4.18 11.94
C ALA A 145 -3.26 -4.76 12.77
N GLU A 146 -2.99 -5.75 13.64
CA GLU A 146 -3.96 -6.28 14.61
C GLU A 146 -4.50 -5.18 15.55
N VAL A 147 -3.61 -4.36 16.14
CA VAL A 147 -4.00 -3.25 17.02
C VAL A 147 -4.82 -2.20 16.27
N CYS A 148 -4.56 -2.01 15.00
CA CYS A 148 -5.28 -1.09 14.14
C CYS A 148 -6.59 -1.67 13.58
N ASP A 149 -6.86 -2.96 13.72
CA ASP A 149 -7.95 -3.68 13.06
C ASP A 149 -7.88 -3.54 11.52
N VAL A 150 -6.65 -3.62 10.97
CA VAL A 150 -6.35 -3.50 9.54
C VAL A 150 -5.85 -4.84 9.02
N LYS A 151 -6.42 -5.31 7.93
CA LYS A 151 -5.95 -6.50 7.22
C LYS A 151 -4.76 -6.16 6.33
N ILE A 152 -3.75 -7.02 6.33
CA ILE A 152 -2.65 -6.94 5.37
C ILE A 152 -2.89 -8.00 4.30
N ALA A 153 -3.05 -7.55 3.05
CA ALA A 153 -3.13 -8.43 1.89
C ALA A 153 -1.78 -8.42 1.16
N ILE A 154 -1.16 -9.58 1.07
CA ILE A 154 0.13 -9.74 0.39
C ILE A 154 -0.12 -10.13 -1.05
N GLU A 155 0.30 -9.25 -1.97
CA GLU A 155 0.24 -9.54 -3.38
C GLU A 155 1.34 -10.53 -3.79
N ASN A 156 0.97 -11.48 -4.63
CA ASN A 156 1.89 -12.44 -5.21
C ASN A 156 2.76 -11.77 -6.28
N CYS A 157 3.95 -11.37 -5.88
CA CYS A 157 4.98 -10.83 -6.77
C CYS A 157 6.19 -11.78 -6.76
N PRO A 158 6.97 -11.88 -7.83
CA PRO A 158 8.16 -12.75 -7.88
C PRO A 158 9.30 -12.25 -6.97
N MET A 159 9.02 -12.08 -5.70
CA MET A 159 10.02 -11.79 -4.66
C MET A 159 10.39 -13.07 -3.90
N LEU A 160 9.63 -13.45 -2.88
CA LEU A 160 9.85 -14.66 -2.08
C LEU A 160 8.87 -15.77 -2.43
N PHE A 161 7.60 -15.42 -2.67
CA PHE A 161 6.53 -16.33 -3.03
C PHE A 161 6.03 -16.02 -4.43
N GLY A 162 6.74 -16.47 -5.45
CA GLY A 162 6.25 -16.47 -6.82
C GLY A 162 5.43 -17.70 -7.08
N LEU A 163 4.12 -17.68 -6.82
CA LEU A 163 3.23 -18.72 -7.34
C LEU A 163 2.95 -18.40 -8.80
N SER A 164 3.51 -19.18 -9.70
CA SER A 164 3.08 -19.17 -11.09
C SER A 164 1.65 -19.73 -11.15
N LEU A 165 0.71 -18.93 -11.67
CA LEU A 165 -0.66 -19.39 -11.95
C LEU A 165 -0.70 -20.56 -12.96
N ILE A 166 0.44 -20.86 -13.61
CA ILE A 166 0.60 -21.99 -14.54
C ILE A 166 0.61 -23.34 -13.82
N HIS A 167 0.78 -23.34 -12.49
CA HIS A 167 0.85 -24.57 -11.68
C HIS A 167 -0.43 -24.86 -10.87
N ILE A 168 -1.52 -24.17 -11.16
CA ILE A 168 -2.83 -24.45 -10.57
C ILE A 168 -3.62 -25.42 -11.45
#